data_6e3d826faa4ebab9484b0a8410c9fc42
#
_entry.id   6e3d826faa4ebab9484b0a8410c9fc42
#
_cell.length_a   1.000
_cell.length_b   1.000
_cell.length_c   1.000
_cell.angle_alpha   90.00
_cell.angle_beta   90.00
_cell.angle_gamma   90.00
#
_symmetry.space_group_name_H-M   'P 1'
#
loop_
_entity.id
_entity.type
_entity.pdbx_description
1 polymer ?
#
loop_
_entity_poly.entity_id
_entity_poly.type
_entity_poly.pdbx_seq_one_letter_code
_entity_poly.pdbx_strand_id
1 'polypeptide(L)' 'MTITLERAIKIINQHGNLNEIYDFFKQLGTKKDYKLKDVKSWLGY' A
#
# COMPACT_ATOMS: atom_id res chain seq x y z
N MET A 1 -2.28 -13.28 -4.48
CA MET A 1 -3.46 -12.65 -3.90
C MET A 1 -3.39 -11.15 -4.11
N THR A 2 -4.48 -10.54 -4.54
CA THR A 2 -4.54 -9.10 -4.75
C THR A 2 -5.49 -8.45 -3.76
N ILE A 3 -5.24 -7.17 -3.48
CA ILE A 3 -6.11 -6.36 -2.65
C ILE A 3 -6.46 -5.09 -3.40
N THR A 4 -7.58 -4.48 -3.05
CA THR A 4 -8.00 -3.24 -3.69
C THR A 4 -7.17 -2.07 -3.18
N LEU A 5 -7.21 -0.98 -3.93
CA LEU A 5 -6.55 0.27 -3.53
C LEU A 5 -7.02 0.72 -2.15
N GLU A 6 -8.32 0.68 -1.91
CA GLU A 6 -8.88 1.08 -0.62
C GLU A 6 -8.33 0.23 0.52
N ARG A 7 -8.20 -1.05 0.28
CA ARG A 7 -7.68 -1.98 1.28
C ARG A 7 -6.21 -1.70 1.56
N ALA A 8 -5.45 -1.42 0.51
CA ALA A 8 -4.04 -1.08 0.66
C ALA A 8 -3.87 0.19 1.50
N ILE A 9 -4.66 1.21 1.21
CA ILE A 9 -4.63 2.46 1.96
C ILE A 9 -4.96 2.21 3.44
N LYS A 10 -5.94 1.36 3.69
CA LYS A 10 -6.36 1.03 5.04
C LYS A 10 -5.23 0.35 5.82
N ILE A 11 -4.55 -0.59 5.19
CA ILE A 11 -3.44 -1.30 5.80
C ILE A 11 -2.30 -0.34 6.13
N ILE A 12 -1.96 0.53 5.19
CA ILE A 12 -0.88 1.49 5.39
C ILE A 12 -1.24 2.48 6.50
N ASN A 13 -2.49 2.91 6.54
CA ASN A 13 -2.96 3.85 7.55
C ASN A 13 -2.87 3.27 8.97
N GLN A 14 -3.05 1.97 9.09
CA GLN A 14 -2.95 1.29 10.38
C GLN A 14 -1.50 1.18 10.86
N HIS A 15 -0.54 1.21 9.93
CA HIS A 15 0.86 0.99 10.25
C HIS A 15 1.67 2.28 10.35
N GLY A 16 1.15 3.40 9.85
CA GLY A 16 1.94 4.61 9.83
C GLY A 16 1.14 5.87 9.61
N ASN A 17 1.83 6.87 9.12
CA ASN A 17 1.28 8.20 8.89
C ASN A 17 0.70 8.34 7.48
N LEU A 18 -0.08 9.40 7.28
CA LEU A 18 -0.59 9.74 5.96
C LEU A 18 0.54 9.94 4.94
N ASN A 19 1.71 10.39 5.40
CA ASN A 19 2.86 10.61 4.52
C ASN A 19 3.33 9.32 3.85
N GLU A 20 3.16 8.19 4.50
CA GLU A 20 3.55 6.91 3.95
C GLU A 20 2.71 6.51 2.75
N ILE A 21 1.46 6.96 2.71
CA ILE A 21 0.57 6.70 1.58
C ILE A 21 1.11 7.38 0.33
N TYR A 22 1.62 8.59 0.45
CA TYR A 22 2.22 9.29 -0.68
C TYR A 22 3.45 8.57 -1.20
N ASP A 23 4.31 8.10 -0.29
CA ASP A 23 5.48 7.32 -0.67
C ASP A 23 5.08 6.02 -1.37
N PHE A 24 4.04 5.37 -0.87
CA PHE A 24 3.52 4.15 -1.45
C PHE A 24 3.11 4.38 -2.90
N PHE A 25 2.34 5.43 -3.16
CA PHE A 25 1.91 5.76 -4.51
C PHE A 25 3.08 6.15 -5.39
N LYS A 26 4.07 6.81 -4.83
CA LYS A 26 5.25 7.25 -5.57
C LYS A 26 6.09 6.06 -6.04
N GLN A 27 6.20 5.03 -5.23
CA GLN A 27 7.01 3.86 -5.53
C GLN A 27 6.27 2.81 -6.36
N LEU A 28 5.02 2.55 -6.03
CA LEU A 28 4.23 1.51 -6.66
C LEU A 28 3.25 2.04 -7.71
N GLY A 29 3.03 3.33 -7.72
CA GLY A 29 2.07 3.94 -8.63
C GLY A 29 0.65 3.82 -8.12
N THR A 30 -0.28 4.50 -8.79
CA THR A 30 -1.70 4.46 -8.44
C THR A 30 -2.40 3.44 -9.33
N LYS A 31 -2.89 2.38 -8.71
CA LYS A 31 -3.55 1.27 -9.41
C LYS A 31 -4.87 0.96 -8.72
N LYS A 32 -5.73 0.22 -9.43
CA LYS A 32 -6.97 -0.26 -8.83
C LYS A 32 -6.73 -1.37 -7.83
N ASP A 33 -5.75 -2.22 -8.13
CA ASP A 33 -5.41 -3.38 -7.31
C ASP A 33 -3.92 -3.44 -7.10
N TYR A 34 -3.52 -4.05 -6.00
CA TYR A 34 -2.12 -4.30 -5.68
C TYR A 34 -1.97 -5.75 -5.26
N LYS A 35 -0.82 -6.33 -5.54
CA LYS A 35 -0.51 -7.65 -5.01
C LYS A 35 -0.20 -7.51 -3.53
N LEU A 36 -0.81 -8.35 -2.72
CA LEU A 36 -0.57 -8.32 -1.28
C LEU A 36 0.92 -8.48 -0.96
N LYS A 37 1.60 -9.29 -1.75
CA LYS A 37 3.04 -9.48 -1.62
C LYS A 37 3.80 -8.16 -1.76
N ASP A 38 3.41 -7.34 -2.73
CA ASP A 38 4.08 -6.06 -2.98
C ASP A 38 3.83 -5.09 -1.83
N VAL A 39 2.61 -5.05 -1.33
CA VAL A 39 2.27 -4.17 -0.21
C VAL A 39 3.04 -4.57 1.04
N LYS A 40 3.10 -5.86 1.34
CA LYS A 40 3.85 -6.36 2.48
C LYS A 40 5.33 -6.05 2.36
N SER A 41 5.88 -6.24 1.17
CA SER A 41 7.29 -5.96 0.91
C SER A 41 7.59 -4.48 1.13
N TRP A 42 6.69 -3.62 0.69
CA TRP A 42 6.84 -2.18 0.88
C TRP A 42 6.79 -1.81 2.36
N LEU A 43 5.92 -2.47 3.13
CA LEU A 43 5.80 -2.22 4.57
C LEU A 43 6.95 -2.82 5.37
N GLY A 44 7.73 -3.72 4.78
CA GLY A 44 8.86 -4.34 5.46
C GLY A 44 8.56 -5.67 6.14
N TYR A 45 7.48 -6.31 5.74
CA TYR A 45 7.14 -7.62 6.30
C TYR A 45 7.74 -8.77 5.50
#